data_d09dda647c7b653e6b1a745ddce72f64
#
_entry.id   d09dda647c7b653e6b1a745ddce72f64
#
_cell.length_a   1.000
_cell.length_b   1.000
_cell.length_c   1.000
_cell.angle_alpha   90.00
_cell.angle_beta   90.00
_cell.angle_gamma   90.00
#
_symmetry.space_group_name_H-M   'P 1'
#
loop_
_entity.id
_entity.type
_entity.pdbx_description
1 polymer ?
#
loop_
_entity_poly.entity_id
_entity_poly.type
_entity_poly.pdbx_seq_one_letter_code
_entity_poly.pdbx_strand_id
1 'polypeptide(L)'
;MKKTATFILLILVVTALAFALAACNNATTQGQLVDAWKNARPYERYTYTVDDSAYEGTEGTYVSEIIYHAAYDAEKNPEKVTVGDSSFEQREGYLIKNTLQASMDGKELLFETACYFALTDGRNYLLPYATFRRETVDGKQTFRMNGVYSGSTLEYTLTADGETKSGSGGLGSPYYDNNEFHQSLRGVSTFSSSFSFGFSTAAVNATEQTSVSLTFSVSGTEEVKDLPFPSLGKDDEDKEVQNATTALNCYRASLSRATTVAGASQRLYYTVDPVYAAKNAEGTDTSLSTYARDDMWALPHVLVKIVEPYNDADRNEHTVTYTLQDISLIPDAE
;
A
#
# COMPACT_ATOMS: atom_id res chain seq x y z
N MET A 1 25.24 37.85 -27.67
CA MET A 1 23.85 37.37 -27.89
C MET A 1 23.74 35.91 -28.42
N LYS A 2 24.50 35.45 -29.44
CA LYS A 2 24.40 34.08 -29.95
C LYS A 2 24.71 32.99 -28.91
N LYS A 3 25.73 33.18 -28.05
CA LYS A 3 26.12 32.17 -27.02
C LYS A 3 25.09 32.01 -25.92
N THR A 4 24.39 33.08 -25.54
CA THR A 4 23.32 33.02 -24.51
C THR A 4 22.08 32.29 -25.01
N ALA A 5 21.68 32.50 -26.29
CA ALA A 5 20.57 31.81 -26.90
C ALA A 5 20.84 30.31 -27.02
N THR A 6 22.04 29.88 -27.36
CA THR A 6 22.44 28.47 -27.45
C THR A 6 22.41 27.80 -26.06
N PHE A 7 22.82 28.50 -25.01
CA PHE A 7 22.82 27.98 -23.64
C PHE A 7 21.38 27.80 -23.10
N ILE A 8 20.50 28.77 -23.37
CA ILE A 8 19.09 28.67 -22.99
C ILE A 8 18.40 27.53 -23.75
N LEU A 9 18.69 27.36 -25.05
CA LEU A 9 18.14 26.25 -25.83
C LEU A 9 18.62 24.90 -25.32
N LEU A 10 19.89 24.78 -24.90
CA LEU A 10 20.44 23.54 -24.32
C LEU A 10 19.75 23.17 -23.00
N ILE A 11 19.53 24.17 -22.12
CA ILE A 11 18.80 23.95 -20.84
C ILE A 11 17.36 23.48 -21.13
N LEU A 12 16.66 24.10 -22.07
CA LEU A 12 15.30 23.72 -22.44
C LEU A 12 15.24 22.29 -23.01
N VAL A 13 16.21 21.89 -23.83
CA VAL A 13 16.29 20.52 -24.36
C VAL A 13 16.58 19.51 -23.25
N VAL A 14 17.52 19.81 -22.35
CA VAL A 14 17.86 18.90 -21.24
C VAL A 14 16.67 18.75 -20.26
N THR A 15 15.96 19.83 -19.95
CA THR A 15 14.77 19.77 -19.11
C THR A 15 13.64 19.00 -19.80
N ALA A 16 13.39 19.22 -21.10
CA ALA A 16 12.40 18.48 -21.85
C ALA A 16 12.72 16.98 -21.92
N LEU A 17 14.01 16.60 -22.11
CA LEU A 17 14.44 15.20 -22.07
C LEU A 17 14.25 14.59 -20.67
N ALA A 18 14.56 15.32 -19.60
CA ALA A 18 14.37 14.83 -18.23
C ALA A 18 12.88 14.58 -17.92
N PHE A 19 11.99 15.46 -18.35
CA PHE A 19 10.54 15.25 -18.24
C PHE A 19 10.04 14.09 -19.10
N ALA A 20 10.54 13.92 -20.30
CA ALA A 20 10.18 12.80 -21.16
C ALA A 20 10.62 11.45 -20.58
N LEU A 21 11.84 11.37 -20.03
CA LEU A 21 12.35 10.16 -19.35
C LEU A 21 11.56 9.84 -18.07
N ALA A 22 11.20 10.83 -17.27
CA ALA A 22 10.35 10.63 -16.09
C ALA A 22 8.94 10.13 -16.48
N ALA A 23 8.35 10.70 -17.52
CA ALA A 23 7.04 10.27 -18.02
C ALA A 23 7.09 8.84 -18.59
N CYS A 24 8.16 8.47 -19.29
CA CYS A 24 8.34 7.10 -19.79
C CYS A 24 8.50 6.09 -18.63
N ASN A 25 9.27 6.42 -17.60
CA ASN A 25 9.44 5.56 -16.45
C ASN A 25 8.11 5.35 -15.71
N ASN A 26 7.33 6.40 -15.50
CA ASN A 26 6.04 6.31 -14.82
C ASN A 26 5.05 5.41 -15.61
N ALA A 27 4.97 5.57 -16.92
CA ALA A 27 4.10 4.74 -17.78
C ALA A 27 4.51 3.26 -17.76
N THR A 28 5.83 2.97 -17.78
CA THR A 28 6.35 1.60 -17.71
C THR A 28 6.06 0.99 -16.34
N THR A 29 6.25 1.73 -15.25
CA THR A 29 5.98 1.27 -13.89
C THR A 29 4.49 0.97 -13.69
N GLN A 30 3.60 1.85 -14.16
CA GLN A 30 2.16 1.62 -14.09
C GLN A 30 1.73 0.40 -14.89
N GLY A 31 2.30 0.19 -16.08
CA GLY A 31 2.05 -1.01 -16.87
C GLY A 31 2.46 -2.29 -16.14
N GLN A 32 3.63 -2.30 -15.53
CA GLN A 32 4.11 -3.45 -14.74
C GLN A 32 3.20 -3.75 -13.54
N LEU A 33 2.75 -2.73 -12.82
CA LEU A 33 1.82 -2.87 -11.71
C LEU A 33 0.52 -3.52 -12.16
N VAL A 34 -0.06 -3.02 -13.24
CA VAL A 34 -1.32 -3.55 -13.78
C VAL A 34 -1.19 -5.00 -14.21
N ASP A 35 -0.10 -5.36 -14.90
CA ASP A 35 0.12 -6.73 -15.36
C ASP A 35 0.28 -7.70 -14.19
N ALA A 36 1.01 -7.31 -13.13
CA ALA A 36 1.15 -8.11 -11.92
C ALA A 36 -0.21 -8.33 -11.25
N TRP A 37 -1.01 -7.28 -11.07
CA TRP A 37 -2.31 -7.37 -10.41
C TRP A 37 -3.37 -8.09 -11.25
N LYS A 38 -3.34 -7.99 -12.58
CA LYS A 38 -4.24 -8.76 -13.45
C LYS A 38 -4.02 -10.27 -13.35
N ASN A 39 -2.79 -10.68 -13.11
CA ASN A 39 -2.41 -12.08 -13.03
C ASN A 39 -2.51 -12.62 -11.60
N ALA A 40 -2.34 -11.77 -10.58
CA ALA A 40 -2.55 -12.13 -9.19
C ALA A 40 -4.06 -12.08 -8.87
N ARG A 41 -4.55 -13.03 -8.11
CA ARG A 41 -5.93 -13.02 -7.58
C ARG A 41 -5.88 -13.27 -6.08
N PRO A 42 -5.22 -12.36 -5.32
CA PRO A 42 -4.96 -12.60 -3.92
C PRO A 42 -6.24 -12.55 -3.09
N TYR A 43 -6.34 -13.54 -2.19
CA TYR A 43 -7.21 -13.55 -1.03
C TYR A 43 -6.29 -13.69 0.17
N GLU A 44 -5.64 -12.61 0.57
CA GLU A 44 -4.51 -12.63 1.49
C GLU A 44 -4.78 -11.72 2.68
N ARG A 45 -4.33 -12.17 3.87
CA ARG A 45 -4.30 -11.38 5.09
C ARG A 45 -2.89 -11.31 5.62
N TYR A 46 -2.44 -10.11 5.93
CA TYR A 46 -1.14 -9.79 6.50
C TYR A 46 -1.35 -9.20 7.89
N THR A 47 -0.74 -9.80 8.90
CA THR A 47 -0.83 -9.33 10.28
C THR A 47 0.53 -8.82 10.72
N TYR A 48 0.56 -7.59 11.25
CA TYR A 48 1.76 -6.92 11.73
C TYR A 48 1.61 -6.58 13.22
N THR A 49 2.69 -6.68 13.98
CA THR A 49 2.79 -5.97 15.27
C THR A 49 3.10 -4.51 15.01
N VAL A 50 2.65 -3.67 15.92
CA VAL A 50 2.88 -2.22 15.86
C VAL A 50 3.59 -1.81 17.14
N ASP A 51 4.72 -1.12 16.97
CA ASP A 51 5.52 -0.55 18.04
C ASP A 51 5.69 0.94 17.81
N ASP A 52 5.46 1.75 18.84
CA ASP A 52 5.65 3.21 18.80
C ASP A 52 6.75 3.61 19.78
N SER A 53 7.81 4.18 19.24
CA SER A 53 8.98 4.59 20.04
C SER A 53 8.70 5.71 21.07
N ALA A 54 7.56 6.40 20.98
CA ALA A 54 7.15 7.40 21.95
C ALA A 54 6.54 6.78 23.20
N TYR A 55 6.02 5.56 23.12
CA TYR A 55 5.25 4.92 24.20
C TYR A 55 5.80 3.55 24.52
N GLU A 56 6.43 3.41 25.66
CA GLU A 56 6.93 2.14 26.18
C GLU A 56 5.75 1.18 26.44
N GLY A 57 5.78 0.00 25.84
CA GLY A 57 4.72 -1.00 25.99
C GLY A 57 3.50 -0.78 25.09
N THR A 58 3.65 -0.09 23.95
CA THR A 58 2.61 -0.08 22.92
C THR A 58 2.31 -1.50 22.49
N GLU A 59 1.06 -1.92 22.64
CA GLU A 59 0.55 -3.16 22.09
C GLU A 59 -0.38 -2.81 20.92
N GLY A 60 0.05 -3.13 19.71
CA GLY A 60 -0.74 -2.84 18.52
C GLY A 60 -0.69 -3.96 17.49
N THR A 61 -1.80 -4.11 16.79
CA THR A 61 -1.92 -5.02 15.66
C THR A 61 -2.45 -4.26 14.45
N TYR A 62 -1.75 -4.40 13.33
CA TYR A 62 -2.21 -3.90 12.03
C TYR A 62 -2.48 -5.09 11.12
N VAL A 63 -3.67 -5.14 10.55
CA VAL A 63 -4.10 -6.19 9.62
C VAL A 63 -4.39 -5.55 8.27
N SER A 64 -3.81 -6.09 7.21
CA SER A 64 -4.10 -5.71 5.83
C SER A 64 -4.66 -6.92 5.08
N GLU A 65 -5.88 -6.80 4.58
CA GLU A 65 -6.57 -7.81 3.77
C GLU A 65 -6.64 -7.35 2.32
N ILE A 66 -6.30 -8.24 1.39
CA ILE A 66 -6.35 -7.99 -0.04
C ILE A 66 -7.30 -9.01 -0.65
N ILE A 67 -8.40 -8.54 -1.21
CA ILE A 67 -9.50 -9.36 -1.69
C ILE A 67 -9.73 -9.06 -3.18
N TYR A 68 -9.51 -10.06 -4.03
CA TYR A 68 -9.89 -9.97 -5.43
C TYR A 68 -11.42 -10.03 -5.59
N HIS A 69 -11.94 -9.25 -6.48
CA HIS A 69 -13.33 -9.24 -6.89
C HIS A 69 -13.43 -9.40 -8.41
N ALA A 70 -14.13 -10.43 -8.86
CA ALA A 70 -14.50 -10.57 -10.27
C ALA A 70 -15.60 -9.56 -10.64
N ALA A 71 -15.76 -9.22 -11.92
CA ALA A 71 -16.81 -8.30 -12.36
C ALA A 71 -18.22 -8.90 -12.23
N TYR A 72 -18.30 -10.22 -12.23
CA TYR A 72 -19.55 -10.97 -12.19
C TYR A 72 -19.38 -12.21 -11.30
N ASP A 73 -20.46 -12.60 -10.63
CA ASP A 73 -20.54 -13.88 -9.94
C ASP A 73 -20.57 -15.07 -10.92
N ALA A 74 -20.61 -16.30 -10.39
CA ALA A 74 -20.68 -17.52 -11.20
C ALA A 74 -21.93 -17.58 -12.09
N GLU A 75 -23.00 -16.88 -11.72
CA GLU A 75 -24.29 -16.80 -12.45
C GLU A 75 -24.34 -15.62 -13.44
N LYS A 76 -23.23 -14.86 -13.58
CA LYS A 76 -23.08 -13.66 -14.41
C LYS A 76 -23.93 -12.47 -13.98
N ASN A 77 -24.32 -12.41 -12.71
CA ASN A 77 -24.89 -11.20 -12.14
C ASN A 77 -23.75 -10.23 -11.75
N PRO A 78 -23.96 -8.90 -11.86
CA PRO A 78 -23.00 -7.96 -11.33
C PRO A 78 -22.87 -8.11 -9.82
N GLU A 79 -21.68 -8.43 -9.34
CA GLU A 79 -21.41 -8.44 -7.91
C GLU A 79 -21.42 -7.01 -7.35
N LYS A 80 -21.54 -6.86 -6.04
CA LYS A 80 -21.42 -5.59 -5.35
C LYS A 80 -20.22 -5.60 -4.41
N VAL A 81 -19.40 -4.58 -4.46
CA VAL A 81 -18.32 -4.35 -3.51
C VAL A 81 -18.78 -3.33 -2.48
N THR A 82 -18.60 -3.65 -1.20
CA THR A 82 -18.88 -2.72 -0.11
C THR A 82 -17.58 -2.12 0.40
N VAL A 83 -17.48 -0.80 0.32
CA VAL A 83 -16.36 0.00 0.82
C VAL A 83 -16.89 0.93 1.91
N GLY A 84 -16.56 0.61 3.16
CA GLY A 84 -17.19 1.27 4.30
C GLY A 84 -18.70 1.04 4.32
N ASP A 85 -19.47 2.12 4.18
CA ASP A 85 -20.94 2.08 4.20
C ASP A 85 -21.57 2.10 2.83
N SER A 86 -20.77 2.19 1.79
CA SER A 86 -21.24 2.37 0.42
C SER A 86 -21.04 1.08 -0.36
N SER A 87 -22.07 0.68 -1.09
CA SER A 87 -22.00 -0.47 -2.01
C SER A 87 -22.00 0.02 -3.44
N PHE A 88 -21.12 -0.52 -4.24
CA PHE A 88 -20.91 -0.18 -5.64
C PHE A 88 -21.15 -1.38 -6.52
N GLU A 89 -21.71 -1.16 -7.71
CA GLU A 89 -21.67 -2.17 -8.76
C GLU A 89 -20.21 -2.44 -9.13
N GLN A 90 -19.86 -3.71 -9.14
CA GLN A 90 -18.50 -4.16 -9.21
C GLN A 90 -17.97 -4.10 -10.64
N ARG A 91 -16.69 -3.73 -10.71
CA ARG A 91 -15.79 -3.97 -11.83
C ARG A 91 -14.75 -4.96 -11.34
N GLU A 92 -14.11 -5.67 -12.23
CA GLU A 92 -12.95 -6.47 -11.85
C GLU A 92 -11.91 -5.59 -11.14
N GLY A 93 -11.46 -6.01 -9.97
CA GLY A 93 -10.55 -5.21 -9.16
C GLY A 93 -10.22 -5.83 -7.82
N TYR A 94 -9.75 -5.00 -6.90
CA TYR A 94 -9.29 -5.41 -5.59
C TYR A 94 -9.81 -4.49 -4.50
N LEU A 95 -10.20 -5.08 -3.39
CA LEU A 95 -10.51 -4.38 -2.16
C LEU A 95 -9.36 -4.60 -1.17
N ILE A 96 -8.70 -3.53 -0.77
CA ILE A 96 -7.74 -3.54 0.33
C ILE A 96 -8.44 -2.98 1.55
N LYS A 97 -8.44 -3.76 2.65
CA LYS A 97 -8.94 -3.34 3.96
C LYS A 97 -7.79 -3.34 4.93
N ASN A 98 -7.66 -2.27 5.69
CA ASN A 98 -6.67 -2.20 6.74
C ASN A 98 -7.36 -1.88 8.07
N THR A 99 -6.91 -2.56 9.12
CA THR A 99 -7.38 -2.34 10.48
C THR A 99 -6.16 -2.22 11.39
N LEU A 100 -6.01 -1.07 12.05
CA LEU A 100 -5.05 -0.87 13.12
C LEU A 100 -5.81 -0.82 14.44
N GLN A 101 -5.46 -1.71 15.35
CA GLN A 101 -5.92 -1.69 16.73
C GLN A 101 -4.70 -1.55 17.64
N ALA A 102 -4.70 -0.55 18.49
CA ALA A 102 -3.57 -0.32 19.40
C ALA A 102 -4.05 0.27 20.73
N SER A 103 -3.34 -0.10 21.79
CA SER A 103 -3.46 0.56 23.11
C SER A 103 -2.25 1.45 23.29
N MET A 104 -2.46 2.76 23.34
CA MET A 104 -1.42 3.77 23.42
C MET A 104 -1.81 4.84 24.44
N ASP A 105 -0.93 5.14 25.38
CA ASP A 105 -1.16 6.15 26.44
C ASP A 105 -2.49 5.95 27.18
N GLY A 106 -2.85 4.67 27.45
CA GLY A 106 -4.08 4.29 28.12
C GLY A 106 -5.37 4.51 27.31
N LYS A 107 -5.26 4.73 26.01
CA LYS A 107 -6.39 4.87 25.09
C LYS A 107 -6.43 3.71 24.10
N GLU A 108 -7.63 3.21 23.87
CA GLU A 108 -7.89 2.21 22.84
C GLU A 108 -8.15 2.91 21.51
N LEU A 109 -7.29 2.62 20.52
CA LEU A 109 -7.36 3.19 19.17
C LEU A 109 -7.79 2.12 18.18
N LEU A 110 -8.75 2.46 17.32
CA LEU A 110 -9.15 1.64 16.19
C LEU A 110 -9.20 2.52 14.94
N PHE A 111 -8.35 2.18 13.96
CA PHE A 111 -8.34 2.79 12.63
C PHE A 111 -8.73 1.74 11.61
N GLU A 112 -9.73 2.05 10.81
CA GLU A 112 -10.20 1.20 9.74
C GLU A 112 -10.15 1.97 8.43
N THR A 113 -9.54 1.40 7.43
CA THR A 113 -9.52 1.96 6.08
C THR A 113 -9.88 0.88 5.06
N ALA A 114 -10.43 1.31 3.95
CA ALA A 114 -10.64 0.46 2.80
C ALA A 114 -10.43 1.26 1.53
N CYS A 115 -9.86 0.64 0.51
CA CYS A 115 -9.81 1.18 -0.83
C CYS A 115 -10.16 0.08 -1.84
N TYR A 116 -11.10 0.37 -2.70
CA TYR A 116 -11.39 -0.45 -3.86
C TYR A 116 -10.78 0.20 -5.09
N PHE A 117 -9.93 -0.54 -5.79
CA PHE A 117 -9.37 -0.11 -7.06
C PHE A 117 -9.70 -1.08 -8.18
N ALA A 118 -10.09 -0.53 -9.32
CA ALA A 118 -10.55 -1.29 -10.45
C ALA A 118 -9.43 -1.53 -11.47
N LEU A 119 -9.42 -2.72 -12.06
CA LEU A 119 -8.70 -3.02 -13.29
C LEU A 119 -9.54 -2.46 -14.44
N THR A 120 -9.14 -1.33 -15.00
CA THR A 120 -9.94 -0.68 -16.04
C THR A 120 -9.60 -1.25 -17.43
N ASP A 121 -10.64 -1.65 -18.17
CA ASP A 121 -10.50 -2.06 -19.57
C ASP A 121 -9.88 -0.94 -20.42
N GLY A 122 -8.83 -1.30 -21.16
CA GLY A 122 -8.20 -0.43 -22.14
C GLY A 122 -7.31 0.69 -21.61
N ARG A 123 -7.15 0.82 -20.30
CA ARG A 123 -6.14 1.69 -19.68
C ARG A 123 -5.25 0.87 -18.78
N ASN A 124 -3.96 1.04 -18.91
CA ASN A 124 -2.97 0.31 -18.10
C ASN A 124 -2.82 0.94 -16.70
N TYR A 125 -3.92 1.16 -15.98
CA TYR A 125 -3.89 1.79 -14.65
C TYR A 125 -4.72 1.01 -13.64
N LEU A 126 -4.13 0.77 -12.48
CA LEU A 126 -4.86 0.51 -11.26
C LEU A 126 -5.37 1.88 -10.79
N LEU A 127 -6.68 2.09 -10.82
CA LEU A 127 -7.26 3.35 -10.39
C LEU A 127 -8.10 3.13 -9.15
N PRO A 128 -7.88 3.89 -8.08
CA PRO A 128 -8.79 3.89 -6.94
C PRO A 128 -10.19 4.32 -7.42
N TYR A 129 -11.20 3.59 -6.98
CA TYR A 129 -12.59 3.85 -7.30
C TYR A 129 -13.36 4.37 -6.10
N ALA A 130 -13.17 3.77 -4.94
CA ALA A 130 -13.80 4.18 -3.70
C ALA A 130 -12.85 4.01 -2.51
N THR A 131 -12.99 4.87 -1.52
CA THR A 131 -12.18 4.86 -0.30
C THR A 131 -13.03 5.08 0.93
N PHE A 132 -12.58 4.52 2.05
CA PHE A 132 -13.21 4.65 3.36
C PHE A 132 -12.14 4.81 4.44
N ARG A 133 -12.47 5.61 5.46
CA ARG A 133 -11.66 5.72 6.67
C ARG A 133 -12.56 5.93 7.88
N ARG A 134 -12.28 5.23 8.97
CA ARG A 134 -12.92 5.42 10.27
C ARG A 134 -11.88 5.40 11.38
N GLU A 135 -12.01 6.31 12.33
CA GLU A 135 -11.18 6.38 13.52
C GLU A 135 -12.07 6.37 14.76
N THR A 136 -11.66 5.56 15.72
CA THR A 136 -12.36 5.39 16.98
C THR A 136 -11.35 5.45 18.11
N VAL A 137 -11.64 6.23 19.15
CA VAL A 137 -10.83 6.36 20.37
C VAL A 137 -11.74 6.03 21.54
N ASP A 138 -11.34 5.07 22.39
CA ASP A 138 -12.10 4.57 23.55
C ASP A 138 -13.55 4.21 23.18
N GLY A 139 -13.74 3.55 22.02
CA GLY A 139 -15.05 3.15 21.52
C GLY A 139 -15.89 4.28 20.91
N LYS A 140 -15.40 5.53 20.93
CA LYS A 140 -16.09 6.67 20.33
C LYS A 140 -15.51 7.02 18.96
N GLN A 141 -16.37 7.04 17.93
CA GLN A 141 -15.96 7.49 16.60
C GLN A 141 -15.58 8.97 16.64
N THR A 142 -14.35 9.28 16.23
CA THR A 142 -13.81 10.65 16.15
C THR A 142 -13.76 11.16 14.71
N PHE A 143 -13.57 10.26 13.75
CA PHE A 143 -13.50 10.58 12.33
C PHE A 143 -14.14 9.48 11.49
N ARG A 144 -14.78 9.86 10.39
CA ARG A 144 -15.29 8.94 9.36
C ARG A 144 -15.34 9.63 8.01
N MET A 145 -14.87 8.95 6.98
CA MET A 145 -14.92 9.44 5.60
C MET A 145 -15.35 8.33 4.64
N ASN A 146 -16.23 8.66 3.73
CA ASN A 146 -16.52 7.87 2.53
C ASN A 146 -16.17 8.72 1.31
N GLY A 147 -15.44 8.16 0.35
CA GLY A 147 -15.01 8.85 -0.84
C GLY A 147 -15.19 8.03 -2.11
N VAL A 148 -15.40 8.71 -3.23
CA VAL A 148 -15.52 8.13 -4.57
C VAL A 148 -14.62 8.90 -5.51
N TYR A 149 -13.87 8.19 -6.33
CA TYR A 149 -13.03 8.79 -7.36
C TYR A 149 -13.77 8.89 -8.69
N SER A 150 -13.88 10.10 -9.21
CA SER A 150 -14.36 10.40 -10.55
C SER A 150 -13.20 10.94 -11.39
N GLY A 151 -12.55 10.04 -12.16
CA GLY A 151 -11.25 10.36 -12.76
C GLY A 151 -10.23 10.70 -11.68
N SER A 152 -9.51 11.80 -11.83
CA SER A 152 -8.53 12.28 -10.83
C SER A 152 -9.15 13.17 -9.74
N THR A 153 -10.45 13.18 -9.56
CA THR A 153 -11.13 13.94 -8.51
C THR A 153 -11.65 12.99 -7.45
N LEU A 154 -11.32 13.23 -6.18
CA LEU A 154 -11.93 12.58 -5.04
C LEU A 154 -13.12 13.44 -4.57
N GLU A 155 -14.32 12.87 -4.62
CA GLU A 155 -15.52 13.38 -3.98
C GLU A 155 -15.72 12.64 -2.66
N TYR A 156 -15.96 13.36 -1.56
CA TYR A 156 -16.04 12.73 -0.25
C TYR A 156 -17.10 13.36 0.65
N THR A 157 -17.57 12.55 1.59
CA THR A 157 -18.32 13.00 2.76
C THR A 157 -17.57 12.55 4.00
N LEU A 158 -17.31 13.46 4.90
CA LEU A 158 -16.63 13.19 6.17
C LEU A 158 -17.48 13.63 7.35
N THR A 159 -17.36 12.95 8.46
CA THR A 159 -17.89 13.32 9.76
C THR A 159 -16.74 13.36 10.77
N ALA A 160 -16.54 14.50 11.39
CA ALA A 160 -15.55 14.70 12.44
C ALA A 160 -16.15 15.58 13.53
N ASP A 161 -15.92 15.27 14.79
CA ASP A 161 -16.45 16.00 15.97
C ASP A 161 -17.96 16.21 15.95
N GLY A 162 -18.70 15.28 15.33
CA GLY A 162 -20.16 15.33 15.18
C GLY A 162 -20.67 16.21 14.03
N GLU A 163 -19.80 16.87 13.30
CA GLU A 163 -20.14 17.63 12.10
C GLU A 163 -19.91 16.82 10.83
N THR A 164 -20.86 16.91 9.89
CA THR A 164 -20.73 16.25 8.57
C THR A 164 -20.51 17.29 7.49
N LYS A 165 -19.52 17.05 6.65
CA LYS A 165 -19.13 17.92 5.52
C LYS A 165 -18.96 17.09 4.26
N SER A 166 -19.24 17.69 3.12
CA SER A 166 -18.93 17.12 1.80
C SER A 166 -17.95 18.03 1.08
N GLY A 167 -17.06 17.43 0.30
CA GLY A 167 -16.06 18.17 -0.46
C GLY A 167 -15.60 17.40 -1.67
N SER A 168 -14.79 18.07 -2.48
CA SER A 168 -14.11 17.44 -3.62
C SER A 168 -12.78 18.12 -3.88
N GLY A 169 -11.82 17.36 -4.41
CA GLY A 169 -10.52 17.91 -4.79
C GLY A 169 -9.82 17.09 -5.86
N GLY A 170 -9.14 17.78 -6.78
CA GLY A 170 -8.38 17.18 -7.86
C GLY A 170 -7.02 16.67 -7.40
N LEU A 171 -6.55 15.62 -8.05
CA LEU A 171 -5.24 15.00 -7.86
C LEU A 171 -4.38 15.14 -9.12
N GLY A 172 -3.07 15.20 -8.94
CA GLY A 172 -2.13 15.06 -10.05
C GLY A 172 -2.12 13.63 -10.61
N SER A 173 -1.63 13.45 -11.83
CA SER A 173 -1.49 12.13 -12.45
C SER A 173 -0.02 11.70 -12.48
N PRO A 174 0.33 10.45 -12.17
CA PRO A 174 -0.55 9.37 -11.68
C PRO A 174 -1.01 9.60 -10.23
N TYR A 175 -2.11 8.99 -9.85
CA TYR A 175 -2.62 9.08 -8.48
C TYR A 175 -2.99 7.68 -7.93
N TYR A 176 -2.85 7.55 -6.61
CA TYR A 176 -3.21 6.36 -5.84
C TYR A 176 -3.91 6.80 -4.55
N ASP A 177 -4.70 5.92 -3.97
CA ASP A 177 -5.26 6.16 -2.65
C ASP A 177 -4.20 5.91 -1.56
N ASN A 178 -4.22 6.70 -0.51
CA ASN A 178 -3.28 6.57 0.60
C ASN A 178 -3.41 5.25 1.37
N ASN A 179 -4.57 4.59 1.27
CA ASN A 179 -4.85 3.34 1.98
C ASN A 179 -4.45 2.09 1.17
N GLU A 180 -4.12 2.24 -0.13
CA GLU A 180 -3.82 1.12 -1.00
C GLU A 180 -2.36 1.02 -1.42
N PHE A 181 -1.67 2.16 -1.60
CA PHE A 181 -0.42 2.19 -2.37
C PHE A 181 0.69 1.30 -1.77
N HIS A 182 0.75 1.13 -0.45
CA HIS A 182 1.71 0.22 0.18
C HIS A 182 1.60 -1.22 -0.36
N GLN A 183 0.38 -1.70 -0.51
CA GLN A 183 0.11 -3.02 -1.06
C GLN A 183 0.19 -3.01 -2.58
N SER A 184 -0.30 -1.97 -3.24
CA SER A 184 -0.24 -1.85 -4.71
C SER A 184 1.18 -1.92 -5.24
N LEU A 185 2.15 -1.35 -4.53
CA LEU A 185 3.57 -1.37 -4.91
C LEU A 185 4.20 -2.76 -4.91
N ARG A 186 3.59 -3.75 -4.27
CA ARG A 186 4.04 -5.16 -4.32
C ARG A 186 4.04 -5.74 -5.74
N GLY A 187 3.26 -5.15 -6.64
CA GLY A 187 3.20 -5.56 -8.06
C GLY A 187 4.38 -5.07 -8.91
N VAL A 188 5.27 -4.25 -8.39
CA VAL A 188 6.44 -3.79 -9.15
C VAL A 188 7.42 -4.94 -9.35
N SER A 189 7.56 -5.41 -10.58
CA SER A 189 8.36 -6.61 -10.88
C SER A 189 9.88 -6.42 -10.79
N THR A 190 10.35 -5.18 -10.81
CA THR A 190 11.79 -4.85 -10.81
C THR A 190 12.09 -3.68 -9.92
N PHE A 191 12.36 -3.95 -8.65
CA PHE A 191 13.00 -2.98 -7.78
C PHE A 191 14.51 -2.96 -8.04
N SER A 192 14.99 -1.98 -8.82
CA SER A 192 16.42 -1.72 -8.94
C SER A 192 16.81 -0.59 -7.98
N SER A 193 18.08 -0.49 -7.63
CA SER A 193 18.60 0.61 -6.77
C SER A 193 18.43 2.02 -7.36
N SER A 194 18.00 2.13 -8.61
CA SER A 194 17.68 3.38 -9.29
C SER A 194 16.19 3.54 -9.58
N PHE A 195 15.35 2.63 -9.09
CA PHE A 195 13.91 2.71 -9.31
C PHE A 195 13.31 3.87 -8.50
N SER A 196 12.64 4.78 -9.17
CA SER A 196 11.95 5.90 -8.55
C SER A 196 10.77 6.34 -9.42
N PHE A 197 9.63 6.63 -8.79
CA PHE A 197 8.52 7.29 -9.48
C PHE A 197 7.73 8.19 -8.54
N GLY A 198 7.10 9.22 -9.13
CA GLY A 198 6.25 10.16 -8.42
C GLY A 198 4.76 9.89 -8.68
N PHE A 199 3.93 10.14 -7.68
CA PHE A 199 2.48 10.07 -7.79
C PHE A 199 1.82 11.05 -6.82
N SER A 200 0.51 11.24 -6.98
CA SER A 200 -0.29 12.07 -6.09
C SER A 200 -1.24 11.21 -5.27
N THR A 201 -1.53 11.66 -4.06
CA THR A 201 -2.58 11.09 -3.20
C THR A 201 -3.38 12.18 -2.53
N ALA A 202 -4.59 11.85 -2.08
CA ALA A 202 -5.41 12.74 -1.28
C ALA A 202 -5.04 12.63 0.20
N ALA A 203 -4.79 13.75 0.84
CA ALA A 203 -4.78 13.84 2.30
C ALA A 203 -6.06 14.58 2.73
N VAL A 204 -6.94 13.88 3.43
CA VAL A 204 -8.20 14.43 3.94
C VAL A 204 -8.14 14.46 5.46
N ASN A 205 -8.38 15.62 6.03
CA ASN A 205 -8.50 15.83 7.48
C ASN A 205 -9.88 16.43 7.82
N ALA A 206 -10.12 16.76 9.08
CA ALA A 206 -11.39 17.29 9.54
C ALA A 206 -11.81 18.64 8.87
N THR A 207 -10.86 19.36 8.28
CA THR A 207 -11.10 20.71 7.75
C THR A 207 -11.05 20.79 6.22
N GLU A 208 -10.14 20.03 5.60
CA GLU A 208 -9.85 20.17 4.17
C GLU A 208 -9.32 18.88 3.53
N GLN A 209 -9.35 18.86 2.21
CA GLN A 209 -8.60 17.93 1.38
C GLN A 209 -7.46 18.67 0.70
N THR A 210 -6.28 18.06 0.74
CA THR A 210 -5.13 18.52 -0.03
C THR A 210 -4.61 17.41 -0.95
N SER A 211 -4.11 17.78 -2.13
CA SER A 211 -3.34 16.88 -2.98
C SER A 211 -1.90 16.88 -2.51
N VAL A 212 -1.37 15.71 -2.23
CA VAL A 212 0.02 15.52 -1.79
C VAL A 212 0.78 14.76 -2.87
N SER A 213 1.88 15.34 -3.33
CA SER A 213 2.81 14.64 -4.23
C SER A 213 3.80 13.83 -3.43
N LEU A 214 3.91 12.56 -3.77
CA LEU A 214 4.80 11.59 -3.14
C LEU A 214 5.82 11.09 -4.17
N THR A 215 7.01 10.77 -3.69
CA THR A 215 8.04 10.08 -4.47
C THR A 215 8.39 8.77 -3.76
N PHE A 216 8.18 7.67 -4.46
CA PHE A 216 8.67 6.36 -4.08
C PHE A 216 10.05 6.13 -4.71
N SER A 217 11.01 5.65 -3.94
CA SER A 217 12.35 5.32 -4.44
C SER A 217 12.95 4.13 -3.71
N VAL A 218 13.70 3.30 -4.42
CA VAL A 218 14.43 2.16 -3.85
C VAL A 218 15.90 2.55 -3.69
N SER A 219 16.46 2.31 -2.49
CA SER A 219 17.83 2.69 -2.16
C SER A 219 18.82 1.52 -2.05
N GLY A 220 18.37 0.29 -2.39
CA GLY A 220 19.17 -0.93 -2.32
C GLY A 220 18.46 -2.02 -1.54
N THR A 221 19.22 -2.98 -1.03
CA THR A 221 18.71 -4.10 -0.23
C THR A 221 19.23 -4.05 1.20
N GLU A 222 18.45 -4.57 2.13
CA GLU A 222 18.78 -4.66 3.55
C GLU A 222 18.18 -5.95 4.12
N GLU A 223 18.90 -6.61 5.02
CA GLU A 223 18.41 -7.80 5.72
C GLU A 223 17.50 -7.35 6.87
N VAL A 224 16.23 -7.77 6.85
CA VAL A 224 15.28 -7.63 7.95
C VAL A 224 15.31 -8.90 8.77
N LYS A 225 15.68 -8.78 10.05
CA LYS A 225 15.86 -9.90 11.00
C LYS A 225 14.66 -10.02 11.93
N ASP A 226 14.64 -11.15 12.64
CA ASP A 226 13.70 -11.42 13.73
C ASP A 226 12.23 -11.39 13.29
N LEU A 227 11.98 -11.82 12.06
CA LEU A 227 10.63 -12.01 11.56
C LEU A 227 10.07 -13.31 12.16
N PRO A 228 8.95 -13.29 12.86
CA PRO A 228 8.46 -14.43 13.64
C PRO A 228 7.71 -15.48 12.82
N PHE A 229 7.59 -15.31 11.51
CA PHE A 229 6.98 -16.32 10.66
C PHE A 229 8.07 -17.24 10.06
N PRO A 230 7.79 -18.54 9.96
CA PRO A 230 8.74 -19.47 9.44
C PRO A 230 9.06 -19.19 7.97
N SER A 231 10.34 -19.12 7.63
CA SER A 231 10.75 -19.27 6.24
C SER A 231 10.97 -20.73 5.93
N LEU A 232 10.62 -21.13 4.72
CA LEU A 232 11.10 -22.39 4.20
C LEU A 232 12.54 -22.17 3.73
N GLY A 233 13.48 -22.79 4.45
CA GLY A 233 14.85 -22.96 4.01
C GLY A 233 15.03 -24.35 3.39
N LYS A 234 16.19 -24.59 2.84
CA LYS A 234 16.62 -25.94 2.47
C LYS A 234 17.71 -26.36 3.45
N ASP A 235 17.65 -27.61 3.93
CA ASP A 235 18.74 -28.21 4.68
C ASP A 235 19.85 -28.66 3.75
N ASP A 236 20.91 -29.26 4.33
CA ASP A 236 22.08 -29.79 3.60
C ASP A 236 21.71 -30.93 2.63
N GLU A 237 20.53 -31.52 2.75
CA GLU A 237 19.98 -32.56 1.88
C GLU A 237 19.00 -32.04 0.84
N ASP A 238 18.89 -30.70 0.68
CA ASP A 238 17.98 -30.03 -0.25
C ASP A 238 16.48 -30.21 0.09
N LYS A 239 16.17 -30.65 1.33
CA LYS A 239 14.80 -30.76 1.82
C LYS A 239 14.32 -29.44 2.40
N GLU A 240 13.07 -29.07 2.11
CA GLU A 240 12.44 -27.91 2.71
C GLU A 240 12.30 -28.09 4.22
N VAL A 241 12.89 -27.16 4.98
CA VAL A 241 12.83 -27.12 6.45
C VAL A 241 12.30 -25.78 6.92
N GLN A 242 11.50 -25.80 7.98
CA GLN A 242 11.06 -24.60 8.66
C GLN A 242 12.17 -24.06 9.57
N ASN A 243 12.61 -22.85 9.32
CA ASN A 243 13.56 -22.16 10.21
C ASN A 243 12.77 -21.34 11.25
N ALA A 244 13.16 -21.47 12.53
CA ALA A 244 12.48 -20.82 13.65
C ALA A 244 12.66 -19.29 13.67
N THR A 245 13.70 -18.78 13.04
CA THR A 245 13.96 -17.33 12.91
C THR A 245 14.26 -17.01 11.47
N THR A 246 13.61 -15.97 10.95
CA THR A 246 13.75 -15.61 9.56
C THR A 246 14.42 -14.26 9.42
N ALA A 247 15.54 -14.27 8.72
CA ALA A 247 16.12 -13.06 8.16
C ALA A 247 15.79 -13.06 6.67
N LEU A 248 15.15 -11.99 6.20
CA LEU A 248 14.79 -11.85 4.80
C LEU A 248 15.58 -10.70 4.17
N ASN A 249 16.14 -10.96 3.00
CA ASN A 249 16.71 -9.90 2.18
C ASN A 249 15.56 -9.10 1.56
N CYS A 250 15.52 -7.79 1.83
CA CYS A 250 14.43 -6.92 1.42
C CYS A 250 14.97 -5.74 0.62
N TYR A 251 14.21 -5.31 -0.39
CA TYR A 251 14.39 -3.99 -0.96
C TYR A 251 14.02 -2.93 0.06
N ARG A 252 14.94 -2.02 0.33
CA ARG A 252 14.68 -0.84 1.15
C ARG A 252 14.19 0.28 0.25
N ALA A 253 12.92 0.59 0.39
CA ALA A 253 12.29 1.69 -0.30
C ALA A 253 11.99 2.84 0.65
N SER A 254 11.88 4.04 0.11
CA SER A 254 11.44 5.23 0.82
C SER A 254 10.29 5.90 0.10
N LEU A 255 9.38 6.44 0.88
CA LEU A 255 8.28 7.26 0.42
C LEU A 255 8.44 8.65 1.03
N SER A 256 8.65 9.65 0.19
CA SER A 256 8.86 11.03 0.62
C SER A 256 7.85 11.98 -0.01
N ARG A 257 7.48 13.03 0.71
CA ARG A 257 6.70 14.15 0.15
C ARG A 257 7.60 15.09 -0.64
N ALA A 258 7.14 15.61 -1.77
CA ALA A 258 7.91 16.50 -2.63
C ALA A 258 8.30 17.84 -1.97
N THR A 259 7.65 18.22 -0.88
CA THR A 259 7.83 19.49 -0.16
C THR A 259 8.38 19.32 1.25
N THR A 260 8.96 18.19 1.59
CA THR A 260 9.37 17.93 2.97
C THR A 260 10.56 18.74 3.40
N VAL A 261 10.41 19.37 4.54
CA VAL A 261 11.51 19.64 5.46
C VAL A 261 12.27 18.32 5.67
N ALA A 262 13.57 18.32 5.49
CA ALA A 262 14.42 17.15 5.56
C ALA A 262 14.12 16.32 6.83
N GLY A 263 13.85 15.03 6.68
CA GLY A 263 13.80 14.09 7.80
C GLY A 263 12.69 13.04 7.78
N ALA A 264 11.52 13.30 7.24
CA ALA A 264 10.36 12.44 7.44
C ALA A 264 9.99 11.60 6.21
N SER A 265 10.86 10.70 5.78
CA SER A 265 10.50 9.71 4.76
C SER A 265 10.09 8.40 5.44
N GLN A 266 8.90 7.89 5.08
CA GLN A 266 8.49 6.54 5.44
C GLN A 266 9.43 5.53 4.77
N ARG A 267 9.83 4.50 5.48
CA ARG A 267 10.65 3.40 4.95
C ARG A 267 9.81 2.14 4.83
N LEU A 268 9.93 1.48 3.68
CA LEU A 268 9.17 0.29 3.31
C LEU A 268 10.16 -0.81 2.95
N TYR A 269 9.90 -2.02 3.43
CA TYR A 269 10.77 -3.17 3.19
C TYR A 269 9.97 -4.27 2.49
N TYR A 270 10.27 -4.47 1.21
CA TYR A 270 9.66 -5.49 0.36
C TYR A 270 10.62 -6.64 0.13
N THR A 271 10.16 -7.87 0.23
CA THR A 271 11.03 -9.05 0.00
C THR A 271 11.65 -9.02 -1.39
N VAL A 272 12.93 -9.44 -1.48
CA VAL A 272 13.60 -9.69 -2.77
C VAL A 272 13.06 -10.98 -3.36
N ASP A 273 13.07 -12.05 -2.57
CA ASP A 273 12.61 -13.37 -2.95
C ASP A 273 11.17 -13.63 -2.50
N PRO A 274 10.45 -14.53 -3.17
CA PRO A 274 9.12 -14.96 -2.73
C PRO A 274 9.17 -15.52 -1.30
N VAL A 275 8.18 -15.14 -0.49
CA VAL A 275 8.04 -15.64 0.88
C VAL A 275 7.12 -16.86 0.88
N TYR A 276 7.52 -17.87 1.61
CA TYR A 276 6.84 -19.14 1.74
C TYR A 276 6.28 -19.27 3.16
N ALA A 277 5.14 -18.71 3.47
CA ALA A 277 4.45 -19.03 4.71
C ALA A 277 3.05 -18.46 4.77
N ALA A 278 2.22 -18.83 3.84
CA ALA A 278 0.78 -18.61 4.01
C ALA A 278 0.15 -19.89 4.55
N LYS A 279 -0.68 -19.77 5.58
CA LYS A 279 -1.60 -20.83 5.97
C LYS A 279 -2.84 -20.72 5.11
N ASN A 280 -3.25 -21.83 4.48
CA ASN A 280 -4.55 -21.89 3.83
C ASN A 280 -5.69 -21.85 4.87
N ALA A 281 -6.93 -21.76 4.42
CA ALA A 281 -8.12 -21.76 5.28
C ALA A 281 -8.21 -22.99 6.22
N GLU A 282 -7.50 -24.07 5.89
CA GLU A 282 -7.45 -25.31 6.68
C GLU A 282 -6.31 -25.30 7.71
N GLY A 283 -5.54 -24.23 7.80
CA GLY A 283 -4.40 -24.09 8.71
C GLY A 283 -3.15 -24.84 8.26
N THR A 284 -3.12 -25.33 7.03
CA THR A 284 -1.96 -26.02 6.44
C THR A 284 -1.01 -24.97 5.87
N ASP A 285 0.30 -25.12 6.15
CA ASP A 285 1.30 -24.23 5.58
C ASP A 285 1.32 -24.35 4.05
N THR A 286 1.04 -23.27 3.37
CA THR A 286 1.07 -23.18 1.91
C THR A 286 2.07 -22.09 1.52
N SER A 287 2.94 -22.41 0.57
CA SER A 287 3.82 -21.37 0.04
C SER A 287 3.01 -20.42 -0.85
N LEU A 288 3.26 -19.12 -0.76
CA LEU A 288 2.70 -18.16 -1.72
C LEU A 288 3.05 -18.53 -3.17
N SER A 289 4.20 -19.17 -3.39
CA SER A 289 4.59 -19.65 -4.71
C SER A 289 3.83 -20.93 -5.13
N THR A 290 3.37 -21.76 -4.20
CA THR A 290 2.51 -22.91 -4.49
C THR A 290 1.09 -22.45 -4.82
N TYR A 291 0.60 -21.46 -4.09
CA TYR A 291 -0.66 -20.77 -4.38
C TYR A 291 -0.63 -20.15 -5.79
N ALA A 292 0.52 -19.62 -6.21
CA ALA A 292 0.72 -19.11 -7.56
C ALA A 292 0.73 -20.18 -8.66
N ARG A 293 0.93 -21.46 -8.32
CA ARG A 293 1.00 -22.55 -9.32
C ARG A 293 -0.34 -23.09 -9.75
N ASP A 294 -1.40 -22.89 -8.96
CA ASP A 294 -2.76 -23.34 -9.28
C ASP A 294 -3.57 -22.28 -10.05
N ASP A 295 -2.97 -21.70 -11.12
CA ASP A 295 -3.51 -20.65 -11.99
C ASP A 295 -3.64 -19.25 -11.35
N MET A 296 -3.10 -19.04 -10.16
CA MET A 296 -3.07 -17.74 -9.48
C MET A 296 -1.64 -17.27 -9.26
N TRP A 297 -1.31 -16.09 -9.75
CA TRP A 297 0.04 -15.52 -9.62
C TRP A 297 0.14 -14.72 -8.33
N ALA A 298 1.06 -15.10 -7.45
CA ALA A 298 1.41 -14.28 -6.31
C ALA A 298 2.03 -12.95 -6.78
N LEU A 299 1.77 -11.89 -6.04
CA LEU A 299 2.51 -10.65 -6.24
C LEU A 299 4.00 -10.90 -5.94
N PRO A 300 4.91 -10.31 -6.73
CA PRO A 300 6.33 -10.65 -6.65
C PRO A 300 6.97 -10.34 -5.30
N HIS A 301 6.39 -9.43 -4.52
CA HIS A 301 6.97 -8.97 -3.26
C HIS A 301 5.95 -8.97 -2.12
N VAL A 302 6.45 -9.20 -0.90
CA VAL A 302 5.70 -9.06 0.35
C VAL A 302 6.26 -7.86 1.12
N LEU A 303 5.39 -7.01 1.63
CA LEU A 303 5.76 -5.92 2.52
C LEU A 303 5.95 -6.47 3.94
N VAL A 304 7.19 -6.53 4.43
CA VAL A 304 7.50 -7.15 5.73
C VAL A 304 7.69 -6.15 6.86
N LYS A 305 8.02 -4.90 6.52
CA LYS A 305 8.22 -3.87 7.53
C LYS A 305 7.89 -2.49 6.98
N ILE A 306 7.25 -1.67 7.82
CA ILE A 306 7.00 -0.25 7.57
C ILE A 306 7.58 0.53 8.75
N VAL A 307 8.28 1.62 8.50
CA VAL A 307 8.76 2.54 9.53
C VAL A 307 8.30 3.95 9.17
N GLU A 308 7.43 4.49 9.98
CA GLU A 308 6.82 5.81 9.82
C GLU A 308 7.40 6.79 10.83
N PRO A 309 8.27 7.72 10.42
CA PRO A 309 8.73 8.77 11.30
C PRO A 309 7.65 9.84 11.49
N TYR A 310 7.51 10.33 12.71
CA TYR A 310 6.65 11.46 13.04
C TYR A 310 7.27 12.34 14.12
N ASN A 311 6.76 13.55 14.28
CA ASN A 311 7.14 14.42 15.37
C ASN A 311 5.94 14.58 16.32
N ASP A 312 6.20 14.51 17.61
CA ASP A 312 5.22 14.83 18.63
C ASP A 312 4.94 16.35 18.71
N ALA A 313 4.07 16.76 19.63
CA ALA A 313 3.73 18.16 19.84
C ALA A 313 4.94 19.03 20.29
N ASP A 314 5.93 18.41 20.93
CA ASP A 314 7.15 19.03 21.40
C ASP A 314 8.29 18.99 20.34
N ARG A 315 8.00 18.46 19.16
CA ARG A 315 8.91 18.28 18.01
C ARG A 315 10.01 17.24 18.25
N ASN A 316 9.82 16.31 19.16
CA ASN A 316 10.68 15.14 19.28
C ASN A 316 10.37 14.18 18.12
N GLU A 317 11.43 13.58 17.55
CA GLU A 317 11.30 12.59 16.50
C GLU A 317 10.98 11.22 17.09
N HIS A 318 9.93 10.60 16.59
CA HIS A 318 9.48 9.25 16.94
C HIS A 318 9.27 8.41 15.69
N THR A 319 9.11 7.11 15.89
CA THR A 319 8.80 6.18 14.81
C THR A 319 7.72 5.20 15.22
N VAL A 320 6.75 4.99 14.35
CA VAL A 320 5.87 3.83 14.41
C VAL A 320 6.43 2.77 13.48
N THR A 321 6.63 1.58 14.01
CA THR A 321 7.17 0.43 13.26
C THR A 321 6.12 -0.67 13.18
N TYR A 322 5.81 -1.10 11.97
CA TYR A 322 4.97 -2.26 11.69
C TYR A 322 5.87 -3.39 11.24
N THR A 323 5.79 -4.54 11.91
CA THR A 323 6.60 -5.72 11.59
C THR A 323 5.69 -6.91 11.31
N LEU A 324 5.84 -7.52 10.15
CA LEU A 324 5.01 -8.64 9.72
C LEU A 324 5.18 -9.84 10.66
N GLN A 325 4.05 -10.40 11.11
CA GLN A 325 3.97 -11.54 12.02
C GLN A 325 3.40 -12.77 11.36
N ASP A 326 2.41 -12.59 10.49
CA ASP A 326 1.71 -13.72 9.88
C ASP A 326 1.18 -13.34 8.50
N ILE A 327 1.15 -14.34 7.63
CA ILE A 327 0.51 -14.28 6.32
C ILE A 327 -0.45 -15.45 6.26
N SER A 328 -1.72 -15.18 6.03
CA SER A 328 -2.75 -16.20 5.87
C SER A 328 -3.58 -15.96 4.62
N LEU A 329 -4.14 -17.03 4.07
CA LEU A 329 -5.14 -16.93 3.01
C LEU A 329 -6.50 -16.67 3.65
N ILE A 330 -7.25 -15.75 3.08
CA ILE A 330 -8.65 -15.53 3.45
C ILE A 330 -9.44 -16.66 2.77
N PRO A 331 -10.31 -17.41 3.50
CA PRO A 331 -11.19 -18.34 2.85
C PRO A 331 -12.05 -17.63 1.80
N ASP A 332 -12.24 -18.26 0.64
CA ASP A 332 -13.21 -17.76 -0.33
C ASP A 332 -14.54 -17.56 0.40
N ALA A 333 -15.07 -16.36 0.34
CA ALA A 333 -16.43 -16.13 0.81
C ALA A 333 -17.36 -16.90 -0.14
N GLU A 334 -17.92 -18.02 0.35
CA GLU A 334 -18.96 -18.77 -0.33
C GLU A 334 -20.19 -17.88 -0.62
#